data_f4615cbae5c7f729ca5eb743a218aef1
#
_entry.id   f4615cbae5c7f729ca5eb743a218aef1
#
_cell.length_a   1.000
_cell.length_b   1.000
_cell.length_c   1.000
_cell.angle_alpha   90.00
_cell.angle_beta   90.00
_cell.angle_gamma   90.00
#
_symmetry.space_group_name_H-M   'P 1'
#
loop_
_entity.id
_entity.type
_entity.pdbx_description
1 polymer ?
#
loop_
_entity_poly.entity_id
_entity_poly.type
_entity_poly.pdbx_seq_one_letter_code
_entity_poly.pdbx_strand_id
1 'polypeptide(L)'
;MRRSNAFVAARRDAIMALLERDGQASVAELAEHFEVSQLTIRRDLDWLESRHVLSRQHGSASLLNPLGRPSGSQRVRANRAIAREAAKYVCDGDCIFINGSSTALSIIDFIEARDVTVVTNNGKALLIGEHPALSILLTGGEIRPPRASMTGEIAMDNVRRIRAKKCFLGCTAISVADGITSATAPEPVVNALMLSQSDEHFFVADSSKIGRTSSFPFGTVDDIDTLITDTGATPEEVSAFLAHGVSRVIRAEPGLEVDADEMPGLL
;
A
#
# COMPACT_ATOMS: atom_id res chain seq x y z
N MET A 1 22.29 -36.94 2.21
CA MET A 1 21.04 -36.16 2.08
C MET A 1 20.83 -35.10 3.17
N ARG A 2 21.03 -35.35 4.46
CA ARG A 2 20.83 -34.34 5.54
C ARG A 2 21.74 -33.10 5.46
N ARG A 3 23.02 -33.22 5.01
CA ARG A 3 23.93 -32.07 4.88
C ARG A 3 23.55 -31.10 3.75
N SER A 4 22.93 -31.57 2.69
CA SER A 4 22.47 -30.73 1.57
C SER A 4 21.30 -29.82 1.97
N ASN A 5 20.35 -30.31 2.78
CA ASN A 5 19.19 -29.51 3.22
C ASN A 5 19.56 -28.41 4.23
N ALA A 6 20.51 -28.67 5.12
CA ALA A 6 21.00 -27.65 6.07
C ALA A 6 21.72 -26.50 5.35
N PHE A 7 22.47 -26.81 4.29
CA PHE A 7 23.18 -25.80 3.51
C PHE A 7 22.21 -24.90 2.70
N VAL A 8 21.15 -25.52 2.18
CA VAL A 8 20.09 -24.77 1.48
C VAL A 8 19.32 -23.87 2.45
N ALA A 9 18.99 -24.37 3.64
CA ALA A 9 18.31 -23.59 4.67
C ALA A 9 19.17 -22.38 5.11
N ALA A 10 20.43 -22.62 5.44
CA ALA A 10 21.37 -21.55 5.83
C ALA A 10 21.54 -20.47 4.74
N ARG A 11 21.58 -20.88 3.45
CA ARG A 11 21.65 -19.91 2.35
C ARG A 11 20.38 -19.08 2.25
N ARG A 12 19.20 -19.66 2.44
CA ARG A 12 17.93 -18.92 2.42
C ARG A 12 17.83 -17.93 3.58
N ASP A 13 18.28 -18.33 4.77
CA ASP A 13 18.36 -17.43 5.92
C ASP A 13 19.32 -16.26 5.65
N ALA A 14 20.47 -16.53 5.02
CA ALA A 14 21.43 -15.51 4.64
C ALA A 14 20.90 -14.58 3.50
N ILE A 15 20.09 -15.11 2.58
CA ILE A 15 19.37 -14.29 1.57
C ILE A 15 18.40 -13.35 2.28
N MET A 16 17.62 -13.83 3.23
CA MET A 16 16.70 -13.00 4.00
C MET A 16 17.43 -11.89 4.75
N ALA A 17 18.52 -12.22 5.47
CA ALA A 17 19.32 -11.23 6.18
C ALA A 17 19.94 -10.16 5.25
N LEU A 18 20.34 -10.54 4.03
CA LEU A 18 20.84 -9.59 3.04
C LEU A 18 19.71 -8.67 2.54
N LEU A 19 18.54 -9.22 2.29
CA LEU A 19 17.36 -8.45 1.87
C LEU A 19 16.83 -7.54 2.99
N GLU A 20 16.96 -7.95 4.26
CA GLU A 20 16.66 -7.09 5.42
C GLU A 20 17.60 -5.88 5.48
N ARG A 21 18.89 -6.10 5.28
CA ARG A 21 19.91 -5.03 5.31
C ARG A 21 19.81 -4.08 4.11
N ASP A 22 19.70 -4.63 2.89
CA ASP A 22 19.85 -3.87 1.63
C ASP A 22 18.48 -3.49 1.01
N GLY A 23 17.38 -4.01 1.58
CA GLY A 23 16.00 -3.77 1.16
C GLY A 23 15.57 -4.54 -0.08
N GLN A 24 16.46 -4.68 -1.07
CA GLN A 24 16.23 -5.46 -2.29
C GLN A 24 17.56 -5.93 -2.88
N ALA A 25 17.52 -7.03 -3.62
CA ALA A 25 18.66 -7.49 -4.42
C ALA A 25 18.18 -8.19 -5.70
N SER A 26 18.94 -8.06 -6.76
CA SER A 26 18.69 -8.78 -8.01
C SER A 26 19.17 -10.23 -7.92
N VAL A 27 18.63 -11.10 -8.79
CA VAL A 27 19.09 -12.49 -8.91
C VAL A 27 20.59 -12.57 -9.25
N ALA A 28 21.11 -11.60 -10.01
CA ALA A 28 22.53 -11.56 -10.40
C ALA A 28 23.42 -11.21 -9.19
N GLU A 29 23.07 -10.17 -8.43
CA GLU A 29 23.80 -9.77 -7.21
C GLU A 29 23.81 -10.87 -6.17
N LEU A 30 22.65 -11.52 -5.93
CA LEU A 30 22.58 -12.66 -5.02
C LEU A 30 23.42 -13.86 -5.50
N ALA A 31 23.43 -14.15 -6.80
CA ALA A 31 24.22 -15.24 -7.36
C ALA A 31 25.71 -15.01 -7.18
N GLU A 32 26.16 -13.77 -7.40
CA GLU A 32 27.54 -13.34 -7.19
C GLU A 32 27.91 -13.38 -5.71
N HIS A 33 27.08 -12.80 -4.84
CA HIS A 33 27.32 -12.74 -3.39
C HIS A 33 27.45 -14.12 -2.73
N PHE A 34 26.60 -15.08 -3.14
CA PHE A 34 26.59 -16.45 -2.60
C PHE A 34 27.44 -17.45 -3.38
N GLU A 35 28.11 -17.00 -4.45
CA GLU A 35 28.95 -17.82 -5.34
C GLU A 35 28.21 -19.05 -5.89
N VAL A 36 26.94 -18.87 -6.26
CA VAL A 36 26.08 -19.92 -6.84
C VAL A 36 25.51 -19.50 -8.18
N SER A 37 24.97 -20.46 -8.93
CA SER A 37 24.30 -20.13 -10.20
C SER A 37 23.03 -19.32 -9.97
N GLN A 38 22.68 -18.44 -10.91
CA GLN A 38 21.40 -17.71 -10.91
C GLN A 38 20.20 -18.66 -10.85
N LEU A 39 20.30 -19.87 -11.41
CA LEU A 39 19.26 -20.87 -11.33
C LEU A 39 19.06 -21.36 -9.88
N THR A 40 20.15 -21.48 -9.11
CA THR A 40 20.09 -21.84 -7.69
C THR A 40 19.38 -20.77 -6.89
N ILE A 41 19.74 -19.49 -7.10
CA ILE A 41 19.09 -18.36 -6.46
C ILE A 41 17.60 -18.29 -6.84
N ARG A 42 17.25 -18.44 -8.12
CA ARG A 42 15.84 -18.45 -8.53
C ARG A 42 15.02 -19.50 -7.78
N ARG A 43 15.55 -20.72 -7.60
CA ARG A 43 14.87 -21.79 -6.84
C ARG A 43 14.72 -21.44 -5.35
N ASP A 44 15.72 -20.79 -4.76
CA ASP A 44 15.61 -20.35 -3.36
C ASP A 44 14.60 -19.22 -3.21
N LEU A 45 14.60 -18.26 -4.12
CA LEU A 45 13.61 -17.18 -4.14
C LEU A 45 12.20 -17.70 -4.45
N ASP A 46 12.04 -18.66 -5.37
CA ASP A 46 10.74 -19.34 -5.64
C ASP A 46 10.18 -19.99 -4.36
N TRP A 47 11.06 -20.64 -3.60
CA TRP A 47 10.65 -21.27 -2.34
C TRP A 47 10.26 -20.25 -1.26
N LEU A 48 11.00 -19.15 -1.12
CA LEU A 48 10.69 -18.06 -0.19
C LEU A 48 9.40 -17.33 -0.60
N GLU A 49 9.22 -17.07 -1.89
CA GLU A 49 8.03 -16.41 -2.43
C GLU A 49 6.77 -17.28 -2.25
N SER A 50 6.88 -18.61 -2.46
CA SER A 50 5.77 -19.54 -2.22
C SER A 50 5.31 -19.57 -0.76
N ARG A 51 6.14 -19.11 0.17
CA ARG A 51 5.87 -19.00 1.61
C ARG A 51 5.51 -17.59 2.03
N HIS A 52 5.31 -16.69 1.06
CA HIS A 52 5.00 -15.27 1.31
C HIS A 52 6.04 -14.54 2.17
N VAL A 53 7.30 -14.96 2.12
CA VAL A 53 8.42 -14.30 2.83
C VAL A 53 8.95 -13.12 2.03
N LEU A 54 8.94 -13.22 0.71
CA LEU A 54 9.41 -12.17 -0.19
C LEU A 54 8.52 -12.04 -1.43
N SER A 55 8.68 -10.93 -2.17
CA SER A 55 8.13 -10.75 -3.51
C SER A 55 9.23 -10.47 -4.52
N ARG A 56 8.96 -10.79 -5.79
CA ARG A 56 9.87 -10.49 -6.90
C ARG A 56 9.19 -9.56 -7.90
N GLN A 57 9.90 -8.50 -8.27
CA GLN A 57 9.47 -7.58 -9.31
C GLN A 57 10.66 -7.23 -10.21
N HIS A 58 10.49 -7.36 -11.53
CA HIS A 58 11.49 -6.97 -12.54
C HIS A 58 12.89 -7.56 -12.31
N GLY A 59 12.97 -8.81 -11.79
CA GLY A 59 14.24 -9.50 -11.56
C GLY A 59 14.91 -9.21 -10.22
N SER A 60 14.33 -8.37 -9.36
CA SER A 60 14.78 -8.13 -7.99
C SER A 60 13.83 -8.80 -6.98
N ALA A 61 14.39 -9.21 -5.84
CA ALA A 61 13.66 -9.73 -4.69
C ALA A 61 13.70 -8.74 -3.52
N SER A 62 12.60 -8.64 -2.77
CA SER A 62 12.51 -7.89 -1.51
C SER A 62 11.62 -8.63 -0.52
N LEU A 63 11.92 -8.48 0.79
CA LEU A 63 11.11 -9.12 1.83
C LEU A 63 9.69 -8.55 1.87
N LEU A 64 8.76 -9.41 2.27
CA LEU A 64 7.40 -9.02 2.59
C LEU A 64 7.28 -8.87 4.11
N ASN A 65 6.67 -7.76 4.56
CA ASN A 65 6.20 -7.68 5.93
C ASN A 65 4.93 -8.54 6.12
N PRO A 66 4.40 -8.68 7.34
CA PRO A 66 3.20 -9.46 7.61
C PRO A 66 1.97 -9.08 6.76
N LEU A 67 1.92 -7.85 6.27
CA LEU A 67 0.87 -7.36 5.37
C LEU A 67 1.15 -7.67 3.88
N GLY A 68 2.19 -8.45 3.57
CA GLY A 68 2.58 -8.81 2.21
C GLY A 68 3.15 -7.65 1.39
N ARG A 69 3.76 -6.65 2.03
CA ARG A 69 4.36 -5.49 1.38
C ARG A 69 5.87 -5.67 1.25
N PRO A 70 6.47 -5.32 0.10
CA PRO A 70 7.93 -5.32 -0.01
C PRO A 70 8.52 -4.25 0.91
N SER A 71 9.53 -4.58 1.71
CA SER A 71 10.29 -3.64 2.52
C SER A 71 11.48 -3.10 1.73
N GLY A 72 11.92 -1.88 2.02
CA GLY A 72 13.19 -1.33 1.56
C GLY A 72 13.22 -0.73 0.15
N SER A 73 12.20 -0.86 -0.69
CA SER A 73 12.16 -0.17 -1.98
C SER A 73 11.85 1.33 -1.81
N GLN A 74 12.38 2.18 -2.68
CA GLN A 74 12.08 3.62 -2.67
C GLN A 74 10.56 3.88 -2.71
N ARG A 75 9.81 3.09 -3.49
CA ARG A 75 8.36 3.18 -3.58
C ARG A 75 7.66 2.80 -2.28
N VAL A 76 8.17 1.79 -1.57
CA VAL A 76 7.60 1.39 -0.27
C VAL A 76 7.84 2.50 0.76
N ARG A 77 9.03 3.08 0.79
CA ARG A 77 9.31 4.24 1.67
C ARG A 77 8.40 5.43 1.35
N ALA A 78 8.21 5.74 0.05
CA ALA A 78 7.29 6.78 -0.38
C ALA A 78 5.85 6.49 0.09
N ASN A 79 5.35 5.27 -0.13
CA ASN A 79 4.00 4.87 0.30
C ASN A 79 3.83 4.93 1.83
N ARG A 80 4.85 4.55 2.61
CA ARG A 80 4.81 4.67 4.08
C ARG A 80 4.79 6.13 4.52
N ALA A 81 5.59 7.00 3.89
CA ALA A 81 5.59 8.43 4.18
C ALA A 81 4.23 9.07 3.89
N ILE A 82 3.63 8.73 2.73
CA ILE A 82 2.28 9.16 2.34
C ILE A 82 1.26 8.68 3.38
N ALA A 83 1.31 7.41 3.77
CA ALA A 83 0.39 6.82 4.74
C ALA A 83 0.51 7.49 6.12
N ARG A 84 1.74 7.73 6.60
CA ARG A 84 1.99 8.45 7.85
C ARG A 84 1.45 9.87 7.81
N GLU A 85 1.64 10.58 6.71
CA GLU A 85 1.11 11.93 6.54
C GLU A 85 -0.43 11.92 6.54
N ALA A 86 -1.05 10.97 5.84
CA ALA A 86 -2.49 10.81 5.79
C ALA A 86 -3.11 10.49 7.16
N ALA A 87 -2.45 9.68 7.96
CA ALA A 87 -2.92 9.31 9.30
C ALA A 87 -3.09 10.51 10.24
N LYS A 88 -2.35 11.60 10.05
CA LYS A 88 -2.48 12.84 10.85
C LYS A 88 -3.84 13.52 10.70
N TYR A 89 -4.59 13.17 9.67
CA TYR A 89 -5.93 13.72 9.41
C TYR A 89 -7.05 12.87 10.01
N VAL A 90 -6.72 11.74 10.63
CA VAL A 90 -7.70 10.91 11.35
C VAL A 90 -7.82 11.44 12.77
N CYS A 91 -9.06 11.70 13.22
CA CYS A 91 -9.38 12.23 14.53
C CYS A 91 -10.07 11.19 15.40
N ASP A 92 -10.08 11.41 16.71
CA ASP A 92 -10.81 10.56 17.66
C ASP A 92 -12.29 10.46 17.29
N GLY A 93 -12.82 9.24 17.29
CA GLY A 93 -14.21 8.95 16.98
C GLY A 93 -14.57 8.99 15.49
N ASP A 94 -13.62 9.18 14.58
CA ASP A 94 -13.90 9.19 13.14
C ASP A 94 -14.38 7.81 12.64
N CYS A 95 -15.35 7.84 11.74
CA CYS A 95 -15.61 6.75 10.82
C CYS A 95 -14.97 7.10 9.47
N ILE A 96 -14.09 6.25 8.97
CA ILE A 96 -13.36 6.50 7.74
C ILE A 96 -13.47 5.34 6.75
N PHE A 97 -13.49 5.65 5.46
CA PHE A 97 -13.31 4.65 4.41
C PHE A 97 -11.84 4.55 4.00
N ILE A 98 -11.39 3.31 3.80
CA ILE A 98 -10.10 2.98 3.16
C ILE A 98 -10.37 1.98 2.05
N ASN A 99 -9.98 2.30 0.81
CA ASN A 99 -10.24 1.40 -0.31
C ASN A 99 -9.21 0.26 -0.44
N GLY A 100 -9.34 -0.55 -1.51
CA GLY A 100 -8.47 -1.70 -1.80
C GLY A 100 -6.99 -1.38 -2.05
N SER A 101 -6.58 -0.11 -2.01
CA SER A 101 -5.20 0.32 -2.17
C SER A 101 -4.30 -0.11 -1.01
N SER A 102 -3.11 -0.62 -1.33
CA SER A 102 -2.11 -0.94 -0.31
C SER A 102 -1.55 0.30 0.39
N THR A 103 -1.39 1.42 -0.34
CA THR A 103 -0.95 2.69 0.24
C THR A 103 -1.98 3.23 1.22
N ALA A 104 -3.27 3.20 0.85
CA ALA A 104 -4.36 3.61 1.74
C ALA A 104 -4.47 2.70 2.98
N LEU A 105 -4.37 1.38 2.80
CA LEU A 105 -4.42 0.44 3.92
C LEU A 105 -3.28 0.67 4.93
N SER A 106 -2.10 1.10 4.46
CA SER A 106 -0.95 1.39 5.32
C SER A 106 -1.19 2.55 6.29
N ILE A 107 -2.22 3.37 6.07
CA ILE A 107 -2.58 4.46 6.97
C ILE A 107 -2.89 3.92 8.37
N ILE A 108 -3.50 2.74 8.44
CA ILE A 108 -3.88 2.07 9.71
C ILE A 108 -2.66 1.89 10.63
N ASP A 109 -1.48 1.61 10.08
CA ASP A 109 -0.25 1.40 10.85
C ASP A 109 0.22 2.68 11.61
N PHE A 110 -0.33 3.85 11.26
CA PHE A 110 0.09 5.16 11.76
C PHE A 110 -1.04 5.96 12.44
N ILE A 111 -2.24 5.38 12.58
CA ILE A 111 -3.35 6.07 13.26
C ILE A 111 -3.07 6.10 14.77
N GLU A 112 -2.95 7.30 15.32
CA GLU A 112 -2.80 7.53 16.76
C GLU A 112 -4.13 7.90 17.44
N ALA A 113 -5.14 8.23 16.65
CA ALA A 113 -6.48 8.59 17.10
C ALA A 113 -7.21 7.39 17.74
N ARG A 114 -8.12 7.66 18.67
CA ARG A 114 -8.85 6.65 19.43
C ARG A 114 -10.30 6.53 18.96
N ASP A 115 -10.88 5.35 19.21
CA ASP A 115 -12.29 5.05 18.91
C ASP A 115 -12.62 5.23 17.41
N VAL A 116 -11.65 4.97 16.54
CA VAL A 116 -11.81 5.10 15.10
C VAL A 116 -12.41 3.84 14.50
N THR A 117 -13.42 4.03 13.65
CA THR A 117 -13.99 2.95 12.84
C THR A 117 -13.44 3.04 11.41
N VAL A 118 -12.67 2.05 11.01
CA VAL A 118 -12.13 1.91 9.66
C VAL A 118 -13.02 0.95 8.87
N VAL A 119 -13.67 1.43 7.83
CA VAL A 119 -14.44 0.61 6.89
C VAL A 119 -13.61 0.40 5.64
N THR A 120 -13.32 -0.85 5.29
CA THR A 120 -12.46 -1.13 4.15
C THR A 120 -12.94 -2.32 3.31
N ASN A 121 -12.76 -2.21 2.01
CA ASN A 121 -12.93 -3.33 1.08
C ASN A 121 -11.61 -4.07 0.80
N ASN A 122 -10.55 -3.81 1.56
CA ASN A 122 -9.27 -4.50 1.40
C ASN A 122 -9.18 -5.72 2.31
N GLY A 123 -9.23 -6.93 1.74
CA GLY A 123 -9.15 -8.17 2.50
C GLY A 123 -7.82 -8.39 3.25
N LYS A 124 -6.75 -7.66 2.88
CA LYS A 124 -5.49 -7.68 3.64
C LYS A 124 -5.61 -7.05 5.03
N ALA A 125 -6.69 -6.33 5.32
CA ALA A 125 -6.96 -5.83 6.65
C ALA A 125 -7.10 -6.96 7.70
N LEU A 126 -7.41 -8.19 7.28
CA LEU A 126 -7.37 -9.37 8.16
C LEU A 126 -5.97 -9.73 8.69
N LEU A 127 -4.93 -9.20 8.07
CA LEU A 127 -3.53 -9.44 8.47
C LEU A 127 -2.98 -8.34 9.39
N ILE A 128 -3.77 -7.32 9.69
CA ILE A 128 -3.39 -6.26 10.63
C ILE A 128 -3.47 -6.86 12.04
N GLY A 129 -2.40 -6.65 12.81
CA GLY A 129 -2.35 -7.08 14.20
C GLY A 129 -3.37 -6.37 15.10
N GLU A 130 -3.41 -6.70 16.38
CA GLU A 130 -4.28 -6.04 17.35
C GLU A 130 -4.00 -4.54 17.40
N HIS A 131 -5.06 -3.76 17.25
CA HIS A 131 -5.03 -2.30 17.36
C HIS A 131 -6.17 -1.83 18.28
N PRO A 132 -5.93 -1.72 19.61
CA PRO A 132 -6.99 -1.51 20.60
C PRO A 132 -7.83 -0.25 20.37
N ALA A 133 -7.29 0.76 19.67
CA ALA A 133 -7.96 2.02 19.40
C ALA A 133 -8.83 2.00 18.13
N LEU A 134 -8.80 0.91 17.35
CA LEU A 134 -9.48 0.83 16.06
C LEU A 134 -10.48 -0.31 16.02
N SER A 135 -11.62 -0.04 15.38
CA SER A 135 -12.57 -1.06 14.93
C SER A 135 -12.46 -1.17 13.41
N ILE A 136 -12.16 -2.35 12.87
CA ILE A 136 -12.04 -2.57 11.43
C ILE A 136 -13.27 -3.33 10.94
N LEU A 137 -14.03 -2.73 10.03
CA LEU A 137 -15.17 -3.31 9.35
C LEU A 137 -14.81 -3.64 7.91
N LEU A 138 -14.91 -4.91 7.55
CA LEU A 138 -14.77 -5.33 6.16
C LEU A 138 -16.12 -5.20 5.43
N THR A 139 -16.11 -4.63 4.22
CA THR A 139 -17.33 -4.50 3.42
C THR A 139 -17.94 -5.84 3.04
N GLY A 140 -17.15 -6.93 3.07
CA GLY A 140 -17.57 -8.19 2.46
C GLY A 140 -17.64 -8.07 0.93
N GLY A 141 -18.11 -9.12 0.27
CA GLY A 141 -18.24 -9.18 -1.16
C GLY A 141 -17.32 -10.19 -1.84
N GLU A 142 -17.23 -10.11 -3.17
CA GLU A 142 -16.44 -11.01 -4.00
C GLU A 142 -14.97 -10.61 -4.02
N ILE A 143 -14.07 -11.57 -3.85
CA ILE A 143 -12.63 -11.40 -4.03
C ILE A 143 -12.19 -12.16 -5.27
N ARG A 144 -11.43 -11.50 -6.16
CA ARG A 144 -10.83 -12.11 -7.36
C ARG A 144 -9.31 -12.13 -7.25
N PRO A 145 -8.70 -13.27 -6.86
CA PRO A 145 -7.24 -13.39 -6.81
C PRO A 145 -6.56 -13.00 -8.13
N PRO A 146 -5.36 -12.42 -8.10
CA PRO A 146 -4.50 -12.21 -6.94
C PRO A 146 -4.82 -10.94 -6.11
N ARG A 147 -5.88 -10.19 -6.46
CA ARG A 147 -6.29 -9.01 -5.72
C ARG A 147 -7.05 -9.40 -4.45
N ALA A 148 -6.88 -8.56 -3.42
CA ALA A 148 -7.58 -8.74 -2.16
C ALA A 148 -8.77 -7.77 -2.00
N SER A 149 -9.09 -6.97 -3.02
CA SER A 149 -10.21 -6.03 -2.98
C SER A 149 -11.54 -6.77 -3.04
N MET A 150 -12.41 -6.50 -2.09
CA MET A 150 -13.79 -6.98 -2.06
C MET A 150 -14.66 -6.06 -2.92
N THR A 151 -15.46 -6.66 -3.80
CA THR A 151 -16.30 -5.95 -4.78
C THR A 151 -17.67 -6.62 -4.92
N GLY A 152 -18.52 -6.10 -5.80
CA GLY A 152 -19.86 -6.64 -6.06
C GLY A 152 -20.94 -6.05 -5.14
N GLU A 153 -22.18 -6.51 -5.33
CA GLU A 153 -23.38 -5.93 -4.71
C GLU A 153 -23.29 -5.94 -3.16
N ILE A 154 -22.77 -7.01 -2.56
CA ILE A 154 -22.65 -7.09 -1.09
C ILE A 154 -21.74 -5.98 -0.56
N ALA A 155 -20.59 -5.75 -1.22
CA ALA A 155 -19.69 -4.68 -0.82
C ALA A 155 -20.34 -3.30 -1.00
N MET A 156 -21.01 -3.07 -2.12
CA MET A 156 -21.72 -1.83 -2.43
C MET A 156 -22.85 -1.56 -1.44
N ASP A 157 -23.67 -2.55 -1.12
CA ASP A 157 -24.79 -2.41 -0.20
C ASP A 157 -24.31 -2.06 1.22
N ASN A 158 -23.19 -2.65 1.65
CA ASN A 158 -22.63 -2.32 2.96
C ASN A 158 -22.04 -0.90 2.99
N VAL A 159 -21.36 -0.46 1.93
CA VAL A 159 -20.87 0.93 1.82
C VAL A 159 -22.03 1.93 1.82
N ARG A 160 -23.12 1.67 1.08
CA ARG A 160 -24.33 2.56 1.02
C ARG A 160 -24.95 2.81 2.39
N ARG A 161 -24.81 1.89 3.34
CA ARG A 161 -25.39 1.99 4.70
C ARG A 161 -24.54 2.78 5.68
N ILE A 162 -23.35 3.17 5.29
CA ILE A 162 -22.38 3.82 6.15
C ILE A 162 -22.14 5.25 5.64
N ARG A 163 -22.13 6.21 6.56
CA ARG A 163 -21.67 7.57 6.29
C ARG A 163 -20.33 7.75 6.98
N ALA A 164 -19.31 8.05 6.24
CA ALA A 164 -17.98 8.31 6.77
C ALA A 164 -17.70 9.80 6.80
N LYS A 165 -16.95 10.26 7.78
CA LYS A 165 -16.48 11.65 7.80
C LYS A 165 -15.40 11.88 6.76
N LYS A 166 -14.55 10.88 6.53
CA LYS A 166 -13.44 10.97 5.58
C LYS A 166 -13.30 9.68 4.79
N CYS A 167 -12.81 9.80 3.56
CA CYS A 167 -12.29 8.65 2.85
C CYS A 167 -10.83 8.86 2.47
N PHE A 168 -10.05 7.79 2.57
CA PHE A 168 -8.66 7.73 2.13
C PHE A 168 -8.57 6.72 0.99
N LEU A 169 -8.46 7.22 -0.24
CA LEU A 169 -8.53 6.39 -1.43
C LEU A 169 -7.20 6.42 -2.19
N GLY A 170 -6.70 5.25 -2.52
CA GLY A 170 -5.63 5.13 -3.50
C GLY A 170 -6.20 4.83 -4.89
N CYS A 171 -5.37 5.03 -5.91
CA CYS A 171 -5.72 4.84 -7.31
C CYS A 171 -4.62 4.10 -8.06
N THR A 172 -4.90 3.70 -9.30
CA THR A 172 -3.88 3.22 -10.23
C THR A 172 -3.17 4.40 -10.90
N ALA A 173 -3.91 5.43 -11.27
CA ALA A 173 -3.39 6.64 -11.89
C ALA A 173 -4.32 7.83 -11.58
N ILE A 174 -3.76 9.04 -11.61
CA ILE A 174 -4.44 10.28 -11.30
C ILE A 174 -3.88 11.40 -12.18
N SER A 175 -4.76 12.14 -12.84
CA SER A 175 -4.39 13.32 -13.64
C SER A 175 -5.47 14.39 -13.57
N VAL A 176 -5.09 15.61 -13.87
CA VAL A 176 -6.05 16.72 -13.96
C VAL A 176 -7.04 16.49 -15.10
N ALA A 177 -6.58 15.93 -16.23
CA ALA A 177 -7.40 15.75 -17.42
C ALA A 177 -8.42 14.61 -17.29
N ASP A 178 -7.98 13.48 -16.70
CA ASP A 178 -8.78 12.24 -16.69
C ASP A 178 -9.32 11.89 -15.30
N GLY A 179 -9.00 12.70 -14.28
CA GLY A 179 -9.39 12.45 -12.89
C GLY A 179 -8.68 11.25 -12.27
N ILE A 180 -9.43 10.49 -11.50
CA ILE A 180 -8.93 9.36 -10.70
C ILE A 180 -9.36 8.04 -11.34
N THR A 181 -8.41 7.16 -11.62
CA THR A 181 -8.66 5.95 -12.41
C THR A 181 -8.10 4.68 -11.75
N SER A 182 -8.77 3.55 -12.03
CA SER A 182 -8.36 2.20 -11.62
C SER A 182 -8.06 1.32 -12.84
N ALA A 183 -7.25 0.29 -12.66
CA ALA A 183 -6.93 -0.68 -13.71
C ALA A 183 -7.94 -1.83 -13.81
N THR A 184 -8.85 -1.98 -12.86
CA THR A 184 -9.80 -3.10 -12.77
C THR A 184 -11.24 -2.65 -12.68
N ALA A 185 -12.10 -3.21 -13.53
CA ALA A 185 -13.51 -2.82 -13.69
C ALA A 185 -14.38 -2.91 -12.40
N PRO A 186 -14.25 -3.88 -11.49
CA PRO A 186 -15.12 -3.94 -10.31
C PRO A 186 -14.82 -2.90 -9.23
N GLU A 187 -13.58 -2.42 -9.13
CA GLU A 187 -13.15 -1.50 -8.05
C GLU A 187 -13.74 -0.08 -8.15
N PRO A 188 -13.85 0.53 -9.33
CA PRO A 188 -14.36 1.90 -9.49
C PRO A 188 -15.72 2.13 -8.86
N VAL A 189 -16.63 1.18 -8.95
CA VAL A 189 -18.00 1.34 -8.43
C VAL A 189 -18.00 1.44 -6.90
N VAL A 190 -17.20 0.61 -6.23
CA VAL A 190 -17.06 0.66 -4.77
C VAL A 190 -16.34 1.94 -4.35
N ASN A 191 -15.29 2.34 -5.07
CA ASN A 191 -14.53 3.56 -4.78
C ASN A 191 -15.41 4.82 -4.95
N ALA A 192 -16.20 4.90 -6.01
CA ALA A 192 -17.15 5.99 -6.24
C ALA A 192 -18.22 6.07 -5.14
N LEU A 193 -18.69 4.91 -4.65
CA LEU A 193 -19.60 4.87 -3.50
C LEU A 193 -18.92 5.38 -2.22
N MET A 194 -17.69 4.99 -1.94
CA MET A 194 -16.96 5.51 -0.78
C MET A 194 -16.81 7.03 -0.85
N LEU A 195 -16.53 7.60 -2.04
CA LEU A 195 -16.53 9.06 -2.27
C LEU A 195 -17.89 9.66 -1.92
N SER A 196 -18.97 9.17 -2.52
CA SER A 196 -20.31 9.72 -2.33
C SER A 196 -20.87 9.57 -0.91
N GLN A 197 -20.31 8.67 -0.12
CA GLN A 197 -20.67 8.41 1.28
C GLN A 197 -19.73 9.08 2.29
N SER A 198 -18.83 9.97 1.84
CA SER A 198 -17.86 10.68 2.69
C SER A 198 -18.05 12.18 2.59
N ASP A 199 -17.61 12.90 3.63
CA ASP A 199 -17.70 14.37 3.68
C ASP A 199 -16.37 15.03 3.26
N GLU A 200 -15.21 14.38 3.49
CA GLU A 200 -13.88 14.85 3.09
C GLU A 200 -13.12 13.75 2.33
N HIS A 201 -12.47 14.12 1.21
CA HIS A 201 -11.86 13.18 0.29
C HIS A 201 -10.34 13.34 0.23
N PHE A 202 -9.63 12.34 0.76
CA PHE A 202 -8.18 12.25 0.72
C PHE A 202 -7.74 11.22 -0.31
N PHE A 203 -6.93 11.64 -1.27
CA PHE A 203 -6.30 10.73 -2.22
C PHE A 203 -4.84 10.52 -1.87
N VAL A 204 -4.42 9.25 -1.83
CA VAL A 204 -3.06 8.83 -1.49
C VAL A 204 -2.43 8.10 -2.67
N ALA A 205 -1.44 8.72 -3.29
CA ALA A 205 -0.82 8.23 -4.50
C ALA A 205 0.66 8.60 -4.58
N ASP A 206 1.53 7.63 -4.78
CA ASP A 206 2.94 7.92 -5.05
C ASP A 206 3.09 8.67 -6.39
N SER A 207 4.17 9.47 -6.51
CA SER A 207 4.43 10.35 -7.66
C SER A 207 4.44 9.62 -9.01
N SER A 208 4.73 8.32 -9.03
CA SER A 208 4.71 7.54 -10.27
C SER A 208 3.30 7.37 -10.87
N LYS A 209 2.25 7.73 -10.14
CA LYS A 209 0.85 7.65 -10.58
C LYS A 209 0.30 8.98 -11.08
N ILE A 210 1.00 10.08 -10.78
CA ILE A 210 0.59 11.43 -11.16
C ILE A 210 0.80 11.65 -12.66
N GLY A 211 -0.09 12.42 -13.28
CA GLY A 211 -0.07 12.74 -14.70
C GLY A 211 -0.34 11.54 -15.61
N ARG A 212 -0.86 10.44 -15.07
CA ARG A 212 -1.20 9.22 -15.79
C ARG A 212 -2.70 8.95 -15.77
N THR A 213 -3.15 8.10 -16.68
CA THR A 213 -4.51 7.59 -16.74
C THR A 213 -4.54 6.07 -16.78
N SER A 214 -5.66 5.48 -16.41
CA SER A 214 -5.94 4.06 -16.49
C SER A 214 -7.36 3.82 -17.03
N SER A 215 -7.76 2.56 -17.15
CA SER A 215 -8.94 2.17 -17.96
C SER A 215 -10.29 2.58 -17.37
N PHE A 216 -10.41 2.70 -16.04
CA PHE A 216 -11.70 2.83 -15.38
C PHE A 216 -11.73 4.03 -14.43
N PRO A 217 -12.38 5.15 -14.82
CA PRO A 217 -12.54 6.31 -13.95
C PRO A 217 -13.51 6.03 -12.80
N PHE A 218 -13.29 6.68 -11.65
CA PHE A 218 -14.20 6.62 -10.51
C PHE A 218 -14.35 7.96 -9.76
N GLY A 219 -13.68 8.98 -10.20
CA GLY A 219 -13.79 10.35 -9.70
C GLY A 219 -13.11 11.33 -10.63
N THR A 220 -13.39 12.59 -10.44
CA THR A 220 -12.82 13.73 -11.18
C THR A 220 -11.81 14.48 -10.30
N VAL A 221 -11.15 15.49 -10.84
CA VAL A 221 -10.25 16.35 -10.05
C VAL A 221 -11.05 17.13 -8.99
N ASP A 222 -12.31 17.45 -9.26
CA ASP A 222 -13.19 18.17 -8.34
C ASP A 222 -13.58 17.35 -7.09
N ASP A 223 -13.41 16.03 -7.16
CA ASP A 223 -13.65 15.14 -6.02
C ASP A 223 -12.45 15.07 -5.06
N ILE A 224 -11.37 15.83 -5.30
CA ILE A 224 -10.15 15.77 -4.50
C ILE A 224 -10.07 16.98 -3.56
N ASP A 225 -10.35 16.80 -2.28
CA ASP A 225 -10.08 17.85 -1.29
C ASP A 225 -8.58 17.94 -0.98
N THR A 226 -7.96 16.78 -0.74
CA THR A 226 -6.53 16.70 -0.42
C THR A 226 -5.87 15.55 -1.20
N LEU A 227 -4.82 15.87 -1.95
CA LEU A 227 -3.91 14.90 -2.55
C LEU A 227 -2.64 14.79 -1.70
N ILE A 228 -2.32 13.58 -1.22
CA ILE A 228 -1.08 13.29 -0.51
C ILE A 228 -0.20 12.42 -1.41
N THR A 229 0.97 12.92 -1.74
CA THR A 229 1.95 12.26 -2.60
C THR A 229 3.35 12.31 -1.97
N ASP A 230 4.36 11.82 -2.64
CA ASP A 230 5.75 11.93 -2.21
C ASP A 230 6.50 13.07 -2.92
N THR A 231 7.72 13.34 -2.47
CA THR A 231 8.58 14.42 -3.01
C THR A 231 9.02 14.20 -4.46
N GLY A 232 8.75 13.03 -5.04
CA GLY A 232 8.96 12.76 -6.47
C GLY A 232 7.97 13.50 -7.39
N ALA A 233 6.82 13.97 -6.87
CA ALA A 233 5.91 14.83 -7.63
C ALA A 233 6.56 16.19 -7.90
N THR A 234 6.52 16.64 -9.15
CA THR A 234 7.15 17.90 -9.54
C THR A 234 6.34 19.12 -9.07
N PRO A 235 6.98 20.30 -8.93
CA PRO A 235 6.25 21.53 -8.61
C PRO A 235 5.16 21.86 -9.63
N GLU A 236 5.38 21.54 -10.91
CA GLU A 236 4.44 21.77 -12.00
C GLU A 236 3.19 20.87 -11.83
N GLU A 237 3.38 19.59 -11.50
CA GLU A 237 2.28 18.66 -11.23
C GLU A 237 1.45 19.10 -10.02
N VAL A 238 2.10 19.52 -8.94
CA VAL A 238 1.44 20.07 -7.75
C VAL A 238 0.63 21.31 -8.11
N SER A 239 1.24 22.26 -8.84
CA SER A 239 0.59 23.50 -9.25
C SER A 239 -0.60 23.24 -10.18
N ALA A 240 -0.53 22.22 -11.04
CA ALA A 240 -1.63 21.85 -11.92
C ALA A 240 -2.88 21.40 -11.13
N PHE A 241 -2.73 20.56 -10.09
CA PHE A 241 -3.85 20.16 -9.24
C PHE A 241 -4.46 21.33 -8.48
N LEU A 242 -3.62 22.18 -7.88
CA LEU A 242 -4.10 23.37 -7.16
C LEU A 242 -4.84 24.34 -8.07
N ALA A 243 -4.37 24.55 -9.32
CA ALA A 243 -5.01 25.40 -10.31
C ALA A 243 -6.38 24.87 -10.78
N HIS A 244 -6.64 23.56 -10.63
CA HIS A 244 -7.89 22.92 -11.00
C HIS A 244 -8.80 22.62 -9.80
N GLY A 245 -8.61 23.31 -8.67
CA GLY A 245 -9.56 23.31 -7.56
C GLY A 245 -9.24 22.35 -6.42
N VAL A 246 -8.18 21.53 -6.51
CA VAL A 246 -7.73 20.72 -5.36
C VAL A 246 -7.30 21.66 -4.23
N SER A 247 -7.96 21.55 -3.07
CA SER A 247 -7.75 22.48 -1.96
C SER A 247 -6.34 22.35 -1.36
N ARG A 248 -5.76 21.16 -1.39
CA ARG A 248 -4.45 20.89 -0.79
C ARG A 248 -3.70 19.77 -1.51
N VAL A 249 -2.42 20.00 -1.79
CA VAL A 249 -1.48 18.97 -2.26
C VAL A 249 -0.32 18.90 -1.29
N ILE A 250 -0.09 17.73 -0.69
CA ILE A 250 0.95 17.51 0.31
C ILE A 250 2.00 16.56 -0.26
N ARG A 251 3.27 16.96 -0.16
CA ARG A 251 4.40 16.15 -0.58
C ARG A 251 5.10 15.58 0.66
N ALA A 252 4.82 14.31 0.98
CA ALA A 252 5.44 13.60 2.08
C ALA A 252 6.89 13.25 1.76
N GLU A 253 7.80 13.53 2.69
CA GLU A 253 9.21 13.15 2.54
C GLU A 253 9.40 11.68 2.95
N PRO A 254 9.92 10.81 2.06
CA PRO A 254 10.33 9.48 2.43
C PRO A 254 11.51 9.56 3.40
N GLY A 255 11.25 9.34 4.69
CA GLY A 255 12.30 9.35 5.73
C GLY A 255 13.37 8.31 5.45
N LEU A 256 14.56 8.52 6.02
CA LEU A 256 15.65 7.55 6.12
C LEU A 256 15.36 6.48 7.21
N GLU A 257 14.12 6.29 7.62
CA GLU A 257 13.80 5.43 8.74
C GLU A 257 14.18 3.98 8.46
N VAL A 258 15.14 3.54 9.23
CA VAL A 258 15.32 2.15 9.64
C VAL A 258 14.06 1.78 10.43
N ASP A 259 13.35 0.73 10.04
CA ASP A 259 12.18 0.24 10.79
C ASP A 259 12.57 0.07 12.26
N ALA A 260 11.78 0.64 13.18
CA ALA A 260 12.00 0.49 14.62
C ALA A 260 11.92 -0.98 15.08
N ASP A 261 11.43 -1.88 14.24
CA ASP A 261 11.45 -3.33 14.43
C ASP A 261 12.84 -3.97 14.19
N GLU A 262 13.85 -3.21 13.72
CA GLU A 262 15.25 -3.64 13.61
C GLU A 262 16.10 -3.36 14.87
N MET A 263 15.51 -2.90 15.96
CA MET A 263 16.20 -2.86 17.26
C MET A 263 16.07 -4.23 17.93
N PRO A 264 17.08 -5.11 17.88
CA PRO A 264 17.09 -6.29 18.73
C PRO A 264 17.11 -5.80 20.17
N GLY A 265 16.18 -6.32 20.96
CA GLY A 265 15.93 -5.94 22.34
C GLY A 265 17.19 -5.67 23.14
N LEU A 266 17.29 -4.45 23.64
CA LEU A 266 17.99 -4.12 24.86
C LEU A 266 16.96 -4.14 25.98
N LEU A 267 16.74 -5.34 26.53
CA LEU A 267 16.65 -5.64 27.98
C LEU A 267 16.40 -7.13 28.15
#